data_b157af07c395a100b274dcd949dfa875
#
_entry.id   b157af07c395a100b274dcd949dfa875
#
_cell.length_a   1.000
_cell.length_b   1.000
_cell.length_c   1.000
_cell.angle_alpha   90.00
_cell.angle_beta   90.00
_cell.angle_gamma   90.00
#
_symmetry.space_group_name_H-M   'P 1'
#
loop_
_entity.id
_entity.type
_entity.pdbx_description
1 polymer ?
#
loop_
_entity_poly.entity_id
_entity_poly.type
_entity_poly.pdbx_seq_one_letter_code
_entity_poly.pdbx_strand_id
1 'polypeptide(L)'
;MTKTMLVAALLLATPVTEQLGQLDKLRQAADKVADMHFTDSEERQLGADISAQLREKYGVVQDRNVHKYVTLVGSVLASSSSRPNLQWTFVVLDTDGVNAFAAPGGFIHVTRGALALIQNEAELADVLGHEIGHITEKHTVNAIRNSKIAGGVTGATRSEFLKNLANKAYEITLENAWDRGDENAADKVGLVLASKGGYSPAGMAAFLTRLSERNKGLKERSGMFASHPEMKARLDDLSKYISSQKLMSTATVAARYTQSIDFKLVPVDQIPQVAPPTPSAPAAKPEEKPSGSGKFGLGGLNPLGREKSGSQTIASAGSRGVNPDRDAKGGPNKSAVIVTVSPAEIAEFRKGISG
;
A
#
# COMPACT_ATOMS: atom_id res chain seq x y z
N MET A 1 38.96 7.59 16.71
CA MET A 1 38.95 6.36 15.90
C MET A 1 37.53 5.82 15.89
N THR A 2 36.88 5.96 14.78
CA THR A 2 35.43 5.79 14.60
C THR A 2 35.02 4.32 14.51
N LYS A 3 33.83 3.98 14.97
CA LYS A 3 33.24 2.61 14.95
C LYS A 3 33.28 1.90 13.58
N THR A 4 33.48 2.66 12.51
CA THR A 4 33.59 2.14 11.14
C THR A 4 34.93 1.38 10.91
N MET A 5 35.97 1.69 11.63
CA MET A 5 37.26 0.96 11.52
C MET A 5 37.23 -0.40 12.24
N LEU A 6 36.38 -0.57 13.26
CA LEU A 6 36.28 -1.83 14.00
C LEU A 6 35.54 -2.93 13.21
N VAL A 7 34.58 -2.56 12.36
CA VAL A 7 33.84 -3.52 11.52
C VAL A 7 34.70 -4.00 10.34
N ALA A 8 35.52 -3.11 9.78
CA ALA A 8 36.46 -3.50 8.72
C ALA A 8 37.61 -4.42 9.23
N ALA A 9 38.04 -4.24 10.49
CA ALA A 9 39.07 -5.08 11.09
C ALA A 9 38.55 -6.49 11.46
N LEU A 10 37.25 -6.66 11.73
CA LEU A 10 36.69 -7.97 12.03
C LEU A 10 36.53 -8.86 10.78
N LEU A 11 36.32 -8.25 9.61
CA LEU A 11 36.24 -8.95 8.32
C LEU A 11 37.58 -9.47 7.81
N LEU A 12 38.70 -8.94 8.31
CA LEU A 12 40.06 -9.38 7.94
C LEU A 12 40.56 -10.57 8.77
N ALA A 13 39.82 -11.00 9.81
CA ALA A 13 40.23 -12.08 10.70
C ALA A 13 39.62 -13.45 10.34
N THR A 14 38.70 -13.51 9.38
CA THR A 14 38.12 -14.79 8.92
C THR A 14 38.89 -15.34 7.74
N PRO A 15 39.20 -16.65 7.72
CA PRO A 15 39.91 -17.26 6.61
C PRO A 15 39.13 -17.07 5.29
N VAL A 16 39.81 -16.79 4.20
CA VAL A 16 39.25 -16.51 2.86
C VAL A 16 38.24 -17.60 2.42
N THR A 17 38.53 -18.84 2.81
CA THR A 17 37.62 -20.00 2.56
C THR A 17 36.29 -19.89 3.26
N GLU A 18 36.21 -19.31 4.45
CA GLU A 18 34.99 -19.10 5.20
C GLU A 18 34.17 -17.93 4.62
N GLN A 19 34.85 -16.87 4.16
CA GLN A 19 34.21 -15.77 3.44
C GLN A 19 33.65 -16.21 2.09
N LEU A 20 34.36 -17.04 1.34
CA LEU A 20 33.88 -17.64 0.09
C LEU A 20 32.68 -18.54 0.35
N GLY A 21 32.70 -19.37 1.39
CA GLY A 21 31.54 -20.21 1.76
C GLY A 21 30.32 -19.43 2.21
N GLN A 22 30.50 -18.26 2.84
CA GLN A 22 29.40 -17.36 3.17
C GLN A 22 28.83 -16.67 1.92
N LEU A 23 29.69 -16.24 1.00
CA LEU A 23 29.28 -15.66 -0.28
C LEU A 23 28.49 -16.66 -1.15
N ASP A 24 28.95 -17.91 -1.21
CA ASP A 24 28.25 -18.96 -1.94
C ASP A 24 26.89 -19.29 -1.32
N LYS A 25 26.76 -19.32 0.01
CA LYS A 25 25.47 -19.50 0.69
C LYS A 25 24.53 -18.34 0.43
N LEU A 26 25.03 -17.10 0.44
CA LEU A 26 24.26 -15.90 0.11
C LEU A 26 23.80 -15.91 -1.35
N ARG A 27 24.67 -16.34 -2.27
CA ARG A 27 24.33 -16.49 -3.69
C ARG A 27 23.27 -17.56 -3.92
N GLN A 28 23.45 -18.76 -3.35
CA GLN A 28 22.45 -19.83 -3.42
C GLN A 28 21.11 -19.45 -2.82
N ALA A 29 21.10 -18.66 -1.74
CA ALA A 29 19.89 -18.15 -1.13
C ALA A 29 19.21 -17.08 -2.02
N ALA A 30 19.99 -16.21 -2.66
CA ALA A 30 19.49 -15.24 -3.63
C ALA A 30 18.89 -15.93 -4.87
N ASP A 31 19.57 -16.94 -5.41
CA ASP A 31 19.08 -17.73 -6.55
C ASP A 31 17.75 -18.44 -6.22
N LYS A 32 17.62 -19.02 -5.01
CA LYS A 32 16.38 -19.66 -4.55
C LYS A 32 15.19 -18.70 -4.46
N VAL A 33 15.42 -17.43 -4.16
CA VAL A 33 14.34 -16.42 -4.12
C VAL A 33 14.02 -15.91 -5.51
N ALA A 34 15.03 -15.74 -6.37
CA ALA A 34 14.81 -15.39 -7.77
C ALA A 34 13.93 -16.43 -8.49
N ASP A 35 14.09 -17.72 -8.16
CA ASP A 35 13.30 -18.82 -8.70
C ASP A 35 11.97 -19.03 -7.97
N MET A 36 11.65 -18.24 -6.96
CA MET A 36 10.45 -18.44 -6.16
C MET A 36 9.19 -18.02 -6.92
N HIS A 37 8.35 -18.98 -7.19
CA HIS A 37 7.00 -18.74 -7.67
C HIS A 37 6.02 -18.64 -6.50
N PHE A 38 5.23 -17.55 -6.49
CA PHE A 38 4.10 -17.41 -5.58
C PHE A 38 2.83 -17.87 -6.27
N THR A 39 2.10 -18.74 -5.62
CA THR A 39 0.73 -19.09 -6.04
C THR A 39 -0.21 -17.92 -5.74
N ASP A 40 -1.37 -17.86 -6.38
CA ASP A 40 -2.39 -16.84 -6.10
C ASP A 40 -2.83 -16.87 -4.63
N SER A 41 -2.85 -18.04 -4.00
CA SER A 41 -3.15 -18.20 -2.57
C SER A 41 -2.06 -17.57 -1.68
N GLU A 42 -0.79 -17.75 -2.03
CA GLU A 42 0.32 -17.13 -1.27
C GLU A 42 0.39 -15.63 -1.50
N GLU A 43 0.13 -15.16 -2.73
CA GLU A 43 -0.04 -13.72 -2.98
C GLU A 43 -1.19 -13.15 -2.15
N ARG A 44 -2.31 -13.88 -2.06
CA ARG A 44 -3.47 -13.49 -1.25
C ARG A 44 -3.15 -13.41 0.24
N GLN A 45 -2.41 -14.39 0.78
CA GLN A 45 -1.98 -14.37 2.18
C GLN A 45 -1.04 -13.19 2.44
N LEU A 46 -0.04 -12.99 1.58
CA LEU A 46 0.90 -11.88 1.68
C LEU A 46 0.18 -10.53 1.65
N GLY A 47 -0.76 -10.36 0.71
CA GLY A 47 -1.55 -9.14 0.61
C GLY A 47 -2.48 -8.92 1.80
N ALA A 48 -3.04 -9.98 2.38
CA ALA A 48 -3.87 -9.88 3.59
C ALA A 48 -3.06 -9.37 4.79
N ASP A 49 -1.82 -9.85 4.95
CA ASP A 49 -0.92 -9.42 6.03
C ASP A 49 -0.49 -7.93 5.83
N ILE A 50 -0.18 -7.52 4.60
CA ILE A 50 0.11 -6.12 4.26
C ILE A 50 -1.13 -5.25 4.52
N SER A 51 -2.31 -5.69 4.07
CA SER A 51 -3.58 -4.98 4.30
C SER A 51 -3.87 -4.79 5.79
N ALA A 52 -3.57 -5.80 6.61
CA ALA A 52 -3.73 -5.69 8.06
C ALA A 52 -2.83 -4.60 8.66
N GLN A 53 -1.57 -4.53 8.24
CA GLN A 53 -0.62 -3.51 8.68
C GLN A 53 -1.04 -2.10 8.22
N LEU A 54 -1.51 -1.95 6.97
CA LEU A 54 -2.03 -0.66 6.47
C LEU A 54 -3.25 -0.20 7.28
N ARG A 55 -4.18 -1.11 7.58
CA ARG A 55 -5.35 -0.80 8.40
C ARG A 55 -4.99 -0.48 9.85
N GLU A 56 -3.99 -1.15 10.41
CA GLU A 56 -3.46 -0.85 11.74
C GLU A 56 -2.87 0.57 11.78
N LYS A 57 -2.11 0.94 10.74
CA LYS A 57 -1.44 2.24 10.67
C LYS A 57 -2.41 3.40 10.45
N TYR A 58 -3.33 3.25 9.53
CA TYR A 58 -4.15 4.37 9.04
C TYR A 58 -5.60 4.35 9.53
N GLY A 59 -6.09 3.22 10.02
CA GLY A 59 -7.51 3.00 10.23
C GLY A 59 -8.28 2.79 8.94
N VAL A 60 -9.57 2.52 9.08
CA VAL A 60 -10.49 2.27 7.97
C VAL A 60 -11.71 3.18 8.13
N VAL A 61 -12.09 3.87 7.09
CA VAL A 61 -13.36 4.62 7.03
C VAL A 61 -14.52 3.65 7.26
N GLN A 62 -15.37 3.93 8.25
CA GLN A 62 -16.46 3.01 8.64
C GLN A 62 -17.78 3.30 7.89
N ASP A 63 -17.69 3.86 6.69
CA ASP A 63 -18.83 4.12 5.82
C ASP A 63 -18.96 3.03 4.74
N ARG A 64 -19.97 2.17 4.91
CA ARG A 64 -20.23 1.07 3.99
C ARG A 64 -20.59 1.53 2.56
N ASN A 65 -21.25 2.68 2.41
CA ASN A 65 -21.67 3.19 1.10
C ASN A 65 -20.45 3.67 0.31
N VAL A 66 -19.52 4.36 0.97
CA VAL A 66 -18.24 4.75 0.36
C VAL A 66 -17.45 3.52 -0.09
N HIS A 67 -17.33 2.50 0.76
CA HIS A 67 -16.67 1.25 0.37
C HIS A 67 -17.38 0.55 -0.79
N LYS A 68 -18.72 0.52 -0.79
CA LYS A 68 -19.51 -0.09 -1.87
C LYS A 68 -19.25 0.63 -3.20
N TYR A 69 -19.27 1.95 -3.17
CA TYR A 69 -19.02 2.76 -4.35
C TYR A 69 -17.63 2.54 -4.93
N VAL A 70 -16.57 2.63 -4.11
CA VAL A 70 -15.19 2.37 -4.54
C VAL A 70 -15.03 0.92 -5.05
N THR A 71 -15.70 -0.04 -4.39
CA THR A 71 -15.68 -1.46 -4.82
C THR A 71 -16.36 -1.63 -6.19
N LEU A 72 -17.47 -0.94 -6.45
CA LEU A 72 -18.15 -1.00 -7.76
C LEU A 72 -17.26 -0.45 -8.87
N VAL A 73 -16.65 0.74 -8.69
CA VAL A 73 -15.71 1.31 -9.67
C VAL A 73 -14.56 0.35 -9.91
N GLY A 74 -13.89 -0.09 -8.84
CA GLY A 74 -12.75 -1.01 -8.95
C GLY A 74 -13.11 -2.35 -9.59
N SER A 75 -14.31 -2.90 -9.31
CA SER A 75 -14.76 -4.16 -9.89
C SER A 75 -15.06 -4.07 -11.38
N VAL A 76 -15.56 -2.93 -11.86
CA VAL A 76 -15.71 -2.68 -13.32
C VAL A 76 -14.35 -2.80 -14.01
N LEU A 77 -13.30 -2.22 -13.43
CA LEU A 77 -11.94 -2.25 -13.99
C LEU A 77 -11.33 -3.66 -13.89
N ALA A 78 -11.40 -4.24 -12.71
CA ALA A 78 -10.82 -5.55 -12.40
C ALA A 78 -11.38 -6.67 -13.30
N SER A 79 -12.67 -6.60 -13.65
CA SER A 79 -13.31 -7.56 -14.56
C SER A 79 -12.71 -7.57 -15.96
N SER A 80 -12.03 -6.50 -16.37
CA SER A 80 -11.37 -6.35 -17.67
C SER A 80 -9.84 -6.49 -17.59
N SER A 81 -9.29 -6.77 -16.41
CA SER A 81 -7.85 -6.93 -16.17
C SER A 81 -7.34 -8.30 -16.68
N SER A 82 -6.02 -8.48 -16.71
CA SER A 82 -5.39 -9.76 -17.03
C SER A 82 -5.58 -10.83 -15.93
N ARG A 83 -6.07 -10.43 -14.73
CA ARG A 83 -6.32 -11.34 -13.59
C ARG A 83 -7.75 -11.15 -13.02
N PRO A 84 -8.81 -11.30 -13.82
CA PRO A 84 -10.19 -10.99 -13.40
C PRO A 84 -10.71 -11.90 -12.28
N ASN A 85 -10.14 -13.10 -12.14
CA ASN A 85 -10.56 -14.12 -11.18
C ASN A 85 -9.92 -13.94 -9.80
N LEU A 86 -9.05 -12.95 -9.59
CA LEU A 86 -8.56 -12.63 -8.25
C LEU A 86 -9.72 -12.16 -7.37
N GLN A 87 -9.65 -12.50 -6.09
CA GLN A 87 -10.57 -11.95 -5.10
C GLN A 87 -10.19 -10.49 -4.80
N TRP A 88 -10.68 -9.56 -5.61
CA TRP A 88 -10.41 -8.14 -5.44
C TRP A 88 -11.04 -7.59 -4.17
N THR A 89 -10.29 -6.80 -3.43
CA THR A 89 -10.71 -6.18 -2.17
C THR A 89 -10.29 -4.72 -2.18
N PHE A 90 -11.24 -3.81 -2.06
CA PHE A 90 -11.00 -2.37 -2.04
C PHE A 90 -11.27 -1.83 -0.64
N VAL A 91 -10.30 -1.11 -0.10
CA VAL A 91 -10.33 -0.58 1.27
C VAL A 91 -10.13 0.93 1.23
N VAL A 92 -10.97 1.67 1.95
CA VAL A 92 -10.79 3.11 2.13
C VAL A 92 -10.13 3.37 3.48
N LEU A 93 -8.90 3.87 3.44
CA LEU A 93 -8.11 4.17 4.62
C LEU A 93 -8.46 5.54 5.19
N ASP A 94 -8.52 5.64 6.53
CA ASP A 94 -8.93 6.85 7.25
C ASP A 94 -7.76 7.81 7.51
N THR A 95 -7.17 8.32 6.44
CA THR A 95 -6.11 9.34 6.50
C THR A 95 -6.32 10.44 5.47
N ASP A 96 -5.97 11.68 5.82
CA ASP A 96 -6.00 12.84 4.92
C ASP A 96 -4.79 12.92 3.97
N GLY A 97 -3.79 12.09 4.18
CA GLY A 97 -2.70 11.93 3.23
C GLY A 97 -3.22 11.42 1.89
N VAL A 98 -2.80 12.04 0.79
CA VAL A 98 -3.20 11.62 -0.56
C VAL A 98 -2.34 10.44 -0.97
N ASN A 99 -2.90 9.22 -0.98
CA ASN A 99 -2.21 8.01 -1.42
C ASN A 99 -3.17 6.90 -1.85
N ALA A 100 -2.62 5.93 -2.58
CA ALA A 100 -3.22 4.63 -2.82
C ALA A 100 -2.12 3.56 -2.70
N PHE A 101 -2.50 2.30 -2.53
CA PHE A 101 -1.55 1.21 -2.34
C PHE A 101 -2.09 -0.08 -2.93
N ALA A 102 -1.25 -0.75 -3.71
CA ALA A 102 -1.48 -2.09 -4.22
C ALA A 102 -0.75 -3.13 -3.38
N ALA A 103 -1.46 -4.09 -2.83
CA ALA A 103 -0.86 -5.25 -2.19
C ALA A 103 -1.20 -6.53 -2.97
N PRO A 104 -0.29 -7.53 -3.02
CA PRO A 104 -0.48 -8.75 -3.80
C PRO A 104 -1.82 -9.44 -3.56
N GLY A 105 -2.26 -10.27 -4.51
CA GLY A 105 -3.47 -11.08 -4.36
C GLY A 105 -4.78 -10.30 -4.37
N GLY A 106 -4.80 -9.08 -4.93
CA GLY A 106 -6.02 -8.32 -5.21
C GLY A 106 -6.44 -7.32 -4.14
N PHE A 107 -5.56 -6.88 -3.25
CA PHE A 107 -5.87 -5.84 -2.26
C PHE A 107 -5.47 -4.45 -2.76
N ILE A 108 -6.44 -3.55 -2.82
CA ILE A 108 -6.23 -2.14 -3.17
C ILE A 108 -6.73 -1.26 -2.02
N HIS A 109 -5.92 -0.31 -1.64
CA HIS A 109 -6.22 0.66 -0.59
C HIS A 109 -6.17 2.06 -1.19
N VAL A 110 -7.20 2.86 -0.95
CA VAL A 110 -7.23 4.28 -1.31
C VAL A 110 -7.49 5.10 -0.06
N THR A 111 -6.78 6.18 0.12
CA THR A 111 -7.00 7.04 1.29
C THR A 111 -8.18 7.98 1.05
N ARG A 112 -8.90 8.37 2.13
CA ARG A 112 -9.93 9.40 1.99
C ARG A 112 -9.34 10.75 1.53
N GLY A 113 -8.07 11.03 1.81
CA GLY A 113 -7.37 12.20 1.27
C GLY A 113 -7.22 12.15 -0.26
N ALA A 114 -6.97 10.96 -0.83
CA ALA A 114 -7.00 10.77 -2.29
C ALA A 114 -8.41 10.98 -2.84
N LEU A 115 -9.41 10.39 -2.19
CA LEU A 115 -10.80 10.59 -2.57
C LEU A 115 -11.23 12.07 -2.46
N ALA A 116 -10.72 12.82 -1.49
CA ALA A 116 -10.99 14.25 -1.37
C ALA A 116 -10.33 15.10 -2.48
N LEU A 117 -9.22 14.64 -3.06
CA LEU A 117 -8.51 15.32 -4.16
C LEU A 117 -9.12 15.01 -5.53
N ILE A 118 -9.63 13.80 -5.71
CA ILE A 118 -10.32 13.33 -6.93
C ILE A 118 -11.60 14.13 -7.14
N GLN A 119 -11.92 14.50 -8.37
CA GLN A 119 -13.07 15.34 -8.71
C GLN A 119 -14.18 14.62 -9.47
N ASN A 120 -13.90 13.46 -10.03
CA ASN A 120 -14.86 12.69 -10.79
C ASN A 120 -14.53 11.19 -10.78
N GLU A 121 -15.48 10.39 -11.27
CA GLU A 121 -15.34 8.93 -11.23
C GLU A 121 -14.26 8.40 -12.19
N ALA A 122 -13.99 9.09 -13.31
CA ALA A 122 -12.92 8.70 -14.23
C ALA A 122 -11.55 8.83 -13.57
N GLU A 123 -11.31 9.89 -12.80
CA GLU A 123 -10.07 10.03 -12.03
C GLU A 123 -9.92 8.91 -10.99
N LEU A 124 -11.02 8.56 -10.28
CA LEU A 124 -11.01 7.42 -9.37
C LEU A 124 -10.71 6.12 -10.11
N ALA A 125 -11.34 5.93 -11.28
CA ALA A 125 -11.12 4.75 -12.11
C ALA A 125 -9.66 4.64 -12.57
N ASP A 126 -9.06 5.74 -13.00
CA ASP A 126 -7.65 5.74 -13.43
C ASP A 126 -6.70 5.46 -12.27
N VAL A 127 -6.92 6.04 -11.09
CA VAL A 127 -6.12 5.76 -9.88
C VAL A 127 -6.27 4.29 -9.47
N LEU A 128 -7.49 3.76 -9.38
CA LEU A 128 -7.69 2.34 -9.05
C LEU A 128 -7.16 1.42 -10.14
N GLY A 129 -7.26 1.82 -11.41
CA GLY A 129 -6.71 1.10 -12.56
C GLY A 129 -5.18 0.99 -12.51
N HIS A 130 -4.50 2.06 -12.10
CA HIS A 130 -3.07 2.09 -11.86
C HIS A 130 -2.67 1.10 -10.75
N GLU A 131 -3.38 1.08 -9.63
CA GLU A 131 -3.15 0.11 -8.54
C GLU A 131 -3.44 -1.34 -8.98
N ILE A 132 -4.48 -1.55 -9.80
CA ILE A 132 -4.74 -2.86 -10.45
C ILE A 132 -3.54 -3.24 -11.33
N GLY A 133 -2.96 -2.29 -12.04
CA GLY A 133 -1.74 -2.48 -12.84
C GLY A 133 -0.59 -3.03 -12.00
N HIS A 134 -0.29 -2.44 -10.86
CA HIS A 134 0.76 -2.93 -9.96
C HIS A 134 0.54 -4.39 -9.52
N ILE A 135 -0.70 -4.80 -9.30
CA ILE A 135 -1.03 -6.19 -8.91
C ILE A 135 -0.93 -7.15 -10.09
N THR A 136 -1.45 -6.74 -11.25
CA THR A 136 -1.47 -7.61 -12.44
C THR A 136 -0.09 -7.83 -13.03
N GLU A 137 0.78 -6.82 -12.98
CA GLU A 137 2.19 -6.87 -13.37
C GLU A 137 3.09 -7.44 -12.25
N LYS A 138 2.52 -7.74 -11.07
CA LYS A 138 3.21 -8.34 -9.92
C LYS A 138 4.37 -7.52 -9.38
N HIS A 139 4.32 -6.18 -9.44
CA HIS A 139 5.44 -5.30 -9.07
C HIS A 139 5.94 -5.57 -7.66
N THR A 140 5.06 -5.66 -6.64
CA THR A 140 5.47 -5.99 -5.26
C THR A 140 6.15 -7.36 -5.15
N VAL A 141 5.63 -8.38 -5.84
CA VAL A 141 6.21 -9.73 -5.85
C VAL A 141 7.60 -9.72 -6.51
N ASN A 142 7.74 -9.00 -7.62
CA ASN A 142 9.01 -8.86 -8.33
C ASN A 142 10.03 -8.07 -7.50
N ALA A 143 9.61 -7.00 -6.82
CA ALA A 143 10.45 -6.24 -5.92
C ALA A 143 10.96 -7.09 -4.73
N ILE A 144 10.09 -7.96 -4.19
CA ILE A 144 10.50 -8.95 -3.17
C ILE A 144 11.56 -9.90 -3.73
N ARG A 145 11.35 -10.45 -4.93
CA ARG A 145 12.32 -11.35 -5.58
C ARG A 145 13.67 -10.67 -5.81
N ASN A 146 13.64 -9.42 -6.24
CA ASN A 146 14.84 -8.63 -6.52
C ASN A 146 15.53 -8.16 -5.23
N SER A 147 14.81 -8.09 -4.11
CA SER A 147 15.39 -7.75 -2.82
C SER A 147 16.22 -8.95 -2.32
N LYS A 148 17.51 -8.75 -2.05
CA LYS A 148 18.45 -9.80 -1.56
C LYS A 148 18.12 -10.32 -0.14
N ILE A 149 16.85 -10.43 0.22
CA ILE A 149 16.38 -10.79 1.56
C ILE A 149 16.52 -12.28 1.85
N ALA A 150 16.85 -13.06 0.86
CA ALA A 150 16.90 -14.51 0.90
C ALA A 150 17.94 -15.13 1.86
N GLY A 151 18.82 -14.35 2.43
CA GLY A 151 19.96 -14.88 3.21
C GLY A 151 19.66 -15.29 4.65
N GLY A 152 18.45 -15.10 5.18
CA GLY A 152 18.20 -15.20 6.61
C GLY A 152 17.24 -16.31 7.08
N VAL A 153 16.62 -17.08 6.21
CA VAL A 153 15.57 -18.02 6.61
C VAL A 153 15.95 -19.47 6.31
N THR A 154 17.05 -19.92 6.86
CA THR A 154 17.37 -21.36 6.90
C THR A 154 16.64 -21.99 8.08
N GLY A 155 15.67 -22.89 7.80
CA GLY A 155 14.96 -23.66 8.80
C GLY A 155 13.55 -23.19 9.16
N ALA A 156 13.07 -22.06 8.62
CA ALA A 156 11.70 -21.61 8.83
C ALA A 156 10.69 -22.40 7.98
N THR A 157 9.49 -22.56 8.51
CA THR A 157 8.36 -23.09 7.74
C THR A 157 7.99 -22.11 6.61
N ARG A 158 7.30 -22.58 5.57
CA ARG A 158 6.79 -21.73 4.47
C ARG A 158 5.93 -20.57 5.00
N SER A 159 5.12 -20.83 6.04
CA SER A 159 4.27 -19.82 6.69
C SER A 159 5.08 -18.72 7.40
N GLU A 160 6.10 -19.09 8.17
CA GLU A 160 7.01 -18.11 8.82
C GLU A 160 7.78 -17.29 7.81
N PHE A 161 8.20 -17.94 6.73
CA PHE A 161 8.84 -17.26 5.63
C PHE A 161 7.92 -16.20 5.00
N LEU A 162 6.66 -16.53 4.69
CA LEU A 162 5.68 -15.59 4.15
C LEU A 162 5.41 -14.41 5.10
N LYS A 163 5.33 -14.66 6.41
CA LYS A 163 5.19 -13.57 7.40
C LYS A 163 6.38 -12.62 7.42
N ASN A 164 7.60 -13.14 7.32
CA ASN A 164 8.80 -12.31 7.25
C ASN A 164 8.84 -11.49 5.94
N LEU A 165 8.36 -12.08 4.86
CA LEU A 165 8.21 -11.35 3.60
C LEU A 165 7.13 -10.27 3.65
N ALA A 166 6.05 -10.48 4.41
CA ALA A 166 4.97 -9.50 4.53
C ALA A 166 5.47 -8.17 5.12
N ASN A 167 6.34 -8.22 6.13
CA ASN A 167 6.94 -7.01 6.68
C ASN A 167 7.79 -6.27 5.65
N LYS A 168 8.58 -7.00 4.88
CA LYS A 168 9.39 -6.38 3.83
C LYS A 168 8.57 -5.88 2.64
N ALA A 169 7.56 -6.61 2.25
CA ALA A 169 6.62 -6.18 1.23
C ALA A 169 5.84 -4.93 1.67
N TYR A 170 5.50 -4.84 2.95
CA TYR A 170 4.89 -3.64 3.53
C TYR A 170 5.83 -2.42 3.44
N GLU A 171 7.12 -2.57 3.80
CA GLU A 171 8.12 -1.53 3.61
C GLU A 171 8.23 -1.13 2.13
N ILE A 172 8.29 -2.09 1.21
CA ILE A 172 8.34 -1.83 -0.23
C ILE A 172 7.11 -1.03 -0.67
N THR A 173 5.92 -1.43 -0.23
CA THR A 173 4.66 -0.77 -0.61
C THR A 173 4.56 0.65 -0.07
N LEU A 174 5.14 0.93 1.11
CA LEU A 174 5.03 2.24 1.77
C LEU A 174 6.20 3.18 1.52
N GLU A 175 7.40 2.67 1.44
CA GLU A 175 8.64 3.46 1.57
C GLU A 175 9.46 3.50 0.28
N ASN A 176 9.30 2.50 -0.58
CA ASN A 176 10.04 2.45 -1.83
C ASN A 176 9.23 3.09 -2.96
N ALA A 177 9.85 4.07 -3.59
CA ALA A 177 9.38 4.55 -4.87
C ALA A 177 9.52 3.42 -5.90
N TRP A 178 8.46 3.17 -6.67
CA TRP A 178 8.51 2.29 -7.83
C TRP A 178 9.51 2.83 -8.86
N ASP A 179 10.14 1.96 -9.60
CA ASP A 179 10.97 2.41 -10.69
C ASP A 179 10.10 2.94 -11.85
N ARG A 180 10.73 3.69 -12.75
CA ARG A 180 10.02 4.28 -13.90
C ARG A 180 9.37 3.23 -14.81
N GLY A 181 9.96 2.05 -14.91
CA GLY A 181 9.42 0.95 -15.71
C GLY A 181 8.11 0.43 -15.12
N ASP A 182 8.10 0.19 -13.81
CA ASP A 182 6.92 -0.25 -13.06
C ASP A 182 5.79 0.78 -13.14
N GLU A 183 6.10 2.07 -12.94
CA GLU A 183 5.13 3.16 -13.07
C GLU A 183 4.52 3.24 -14.46
N ASN A 184 5.35 3.21 -15.51
CA ASN A 184 4.88 3.24 -16.88
C ASN A 184 4.03 2.01 -17.25
N ALA A 185 4.34 0.84 -16.71
CA ALA A 185 3.55 -0.37 -16.91
C ALA A 185 2.18 -0.24 -16.22
N ALA A 186 2.16 0.18 -14.96
CA ALA A 186 0.93 0.39 -14.20
C ALA A 186 0.04 1.47 -14.83
N ASP A 187 0.62 2.59 -15.28
CA ASP A 187 -0.09 3.65 -15.99
C ASP A 187 -0.79 3.14 -17.25
N LYS A 188 -0.07 2.41 -18.11
CA LYS A 188 -0.63 1.85 -19.35
C LYS A 188 -1.78 0.89 -19.06
N VAL A 189 -1.62 0.01 -18.06
CA VAL A 189 -2.68 -0.90 -17.65
C VAL A 189 -3.88 -0.09 -17.15
N GLY A 190 -3.68 0.90 -16.28
CA GLY A 190 -4.74 1.75 -15.72
C GLY A 190 -5.56 2.45 -16.80
N LEU A 191 -4.89 3.11 -17.74
CA LEU A 191 -5.55 3.80 -18.86
C LEU A 191 -6.39 2.86 -19.74
N VAL A 192 -5.86 1.67 -20.03
CA VAL A 192 -6.59 0.66 -20.82
C VAL A 192 -7.81 0.15 -20.06
N LEU A 193 -7.68 -0.10 -18.76
CA LEU A 193 -8.78 -0.57 -17.92
C LEU A 193 -9.89 0.49 -17.78
N ALA A 194 -9.52 1.75 -17.53
CA ALA A 194 -10.46 2.86 -17.48
C ALA A 194 -11.22 3.00 -18.81
N SER A 195 -10.52 3.01 -19.93
CA SER A 195 -11.14 3.08 -21.26
C SER A 195 -12.06 1.90 -21.54
N LYS A 196 -11.66 0.66 -21.23
CA LYS A 196 -12.52 -0.54 -21.35
C LYS A 196 -13.73 -0.47 -20.41
N GLY A 197 -13.57 0.17 -19.24
CA GLY A 197 -14.67 0.45 -18.30
C GLY A 197 -15.66 1.48 -18.83
N GLY A 198 -15.30 2.27 -19.83
CA GLY A 198 -16.08 3.37 -20.40
C GLY A 198 -15.64 4.75 -19.90
N TYR A 199 -14.71 4.81 -18.96
CA TYR A 199 -14.20 6.06 -18.38
C TYR A 199 -13.20 6.77 -19.27
N SER A 200 -13.11 8.09 -19.13
CA SER A 200 -12.08 8.89 -19.77
C SER A 200 -10.70 8.56 -19.23
N PRO A 201 -9.73 8.14 -20.05
CA PRO A 201 -8.37 7.86 -19.61
C PRO A 201 -7.56 9.15 -19.32
N ALA A 202 -8.15 10.32 -19.49
CA ALA A 202 -7.54 11.60 -19.13
C ALA A 202 -7.58 11.92 -17.63
N GLY A 203 -8.30 11.12 -16.84
CA GLY A 203 -8.48 11.32 -15.39
C GLY A 203 -7.17 11.24 -14.63
N MET A 204 -6.27 10.30 -14.99
CA MET A 204 -4.96 10.18 -14.33
C MET A 204 -4.14 11.48 -14.51
N ALA A 205 -4.08 12.02 -15.71
CA ALA A 205 -3.33 13.24 -15.96
C ALA A 205 -3.90 14.43 -15.17
N ALA A 206 -5.22 14.54 -15.08
CA ALA A 206 -5.89 15.58 -14.30
C ALA A 206 -5.59 15.44 -12.80
N PHE A 207 -5.67 14.22 -12.26
CA PHE A 207 -5.35 13.92 -10.86
C PHE A 207 -3.88 14.22 -10.55
N LEU A 208 -2.92 13.74 -11.34
CA LEU A 208 -1.49 13.97 -11.14
C LEU A 208 -1.12 15.45 -11.22
N THR A 209 -1.75 16.21 -12.10
CA THR A 209 -1.55 17.66 -12.22
C THR A 209 -1.99 18.34 -10.91
N ARG A 210 -3.17 18.03 -10.38
CA ARG A 210 -3.67 18.56 -9.11
C ARG A 210 -2.82 18.16 -7.93
N LEU A 211 -2.36 16.90 -7.91
CA LEU A 211 -1.45 16.40 -6.86
C LEU A 211 -0.12 17.16 -6.90
N SER A 212 0.42 17.42 -8.09
CA SER A 212 1.65 18.19 -8.27
C SER A 212 1.50 19.63 -7.76
N GLU A 213 0.41 20.31 -8.13
CA GLU A 213 0.12 21.66 -7.65
C GLU A 213 -0.07 21.72 -6.13
N ARG A 214 -0.78 20.74 -5.56
CA ARG A 214 -0.97 20.62 -4.11
C ARG A 214 0.37 20.51 -3.36
N ASN A 215 1.34 19.80 -3.92
CA ASN A 215 2.64 19.55 -3.29
C ASN A 215 3.71 20.58 -3.68
N LYS A 216 3.35 21.61 -4.43
CA LYS A 216 4.27 22.66 -4.88
C LYS A 216 4.86 23.40 -3.68
N GLY A 217 6.17 23.49 -3.64
CA GLY A 217 6.90 24.16 -2.56
C GLY A 217 7.19 23.30 -1.33
N LEU A 218 6.71 22.08 -1.26
CA LEU A 218 7.11 21.15 -0.21
C LEU A 218 8.55 20.69 -0.42
N LYS A 219 9.35 20.71 0.66
CA LYS A 219 10.77 20.29 0.63
C LYS A 219 10.91 18.77 0.55
N GLU A 220 9.96 18.04 1.12
CA GLU A 220 9.97 16.58 1.18
C GLU A 220 8.80 16.01 0.38
N ARG A 221 9.10 14.92 -0.32
CA ARG A 221 8.07 14.15 -1.03
C ARG A 221 7.29 13.32 -0.02
N SER A 222 5.98 13.34 -0.07
CA SER A 222 5.12 12.58 0.83
C SER A 222 3.95 11.93 0.07
N GLY A 223 3.38 10.87 0.65
CA GLY A 223 2.24 10.16 0.09
C GLY A 223 2.52 9.63 -1.33
N MET A 224 1.52 9.67 -2.19
CA MET A 224 1.60 9.18 -3.58
C MET A 224 2.74 9.84 -4.38
N PHE A 225 3.12 11.07 -4.05
CA PHE A 225 4.24 11.75 -4.71
C PHE A 225 5.60 11.12 -4.37
N ALA A 226 5.72 10.46 -3.22
CA ALA A 226 6.94 9.76 -2.81
C ALA A 226 6.98 8.33 -3.36
N SER A 227 5.86 7.60 -3.30
CA SER A 227 5.77 6.22 -3.79
C SER A 227 5.69 6.10 -5.32
N HIS A 228 5.17 7.15 -6.01
CA HIS A 228 4.98 7.19 -7.46
C HIS A 228 5.65 8.43 -8.07
N PRO A 229 6.97 8.41 -8.28
CA PRO A 229 7.75 9.59 -8.67
C PRO A 229 7.58 9.97 -10.14
N GLU A 230 8.33 10.98 -10.57
CA GLU A 230 8.48 11.43 -11.96
C GLU A 230 7.21 11.96 -12.63
N MET A 231 6.37 12.67 -11.87
CA MET A 231 5.06 13.20 -12.33
C MET A 231 5.08 13.86 -13.70
N LYS A 232 6.09 14.69 -13.99
CA LYS A 232 6.16 15.40 -15.28
C LYS A 232 6.40 14.45 -16.46
N ALA A 233 7.33 13.51 -16.32
CA ALA A 233 7.61 12.51 -17.34
C ALA A 233 6.40 11.61 -17.58
N ARG A 234 5.71 11.22 -16.51
CA ARG A 234 4.49 10.43 -16.58
C ARG A 234 3.39 11.15 -17.37
N LEU A 235 3.14 12.43 -17.10
CA LEU A 235 2.12 13.22 -17.82
C LEU A 235 2.36 13.24 -19.35
N ASP A 236 3.62 13.40 -19.76
CA ASP A 236 3.99 13.37 -21.17
C ASP A 236 3.77 11.98 -21.79
N ASP A 237 4.13 10.93 -21.08
CA ASP A 237 4.00 9.54 -21.54
C ASP A 237 2.53 9.07 -21.58
N LEU A 238 1.69 9.47 -20.61
CA LEU A 238 0.24 9.20 -20.58
C LEU A 238 -0.44 9.77 -21.83
N SER A 239 -0.19 11.06 -22.16
CA SER A 239 -0.81 11.72 -23.30
C SER A 239 -0.46 11.04 -24.64
N LYS A 240 0.83 10.67 -24.81
CA LYS A 240 1.30 9.94 -26.00
C LYS A 240 0.66 8.57 -26.09
N TYR A 241 0.56 7.85 -24.95
CA TYR A 241 -0.01 6.51 -24.91
C TYR A 241 -1.50 6.52 -25.26
N ILE A 242 -2.30 7.42 -24.66
CA ILE A 242 -3.73 7.60 -24.96
C ILE A 242 -3.91 7.81 -26.47
N SER A 243 -3.14 8.70 -27.07
CA SER A 243 -3.21 9.01 -28.50
C SER A 243 -2.81 7.82 -29.36
N SER A 244 -1.71 7.14 -29.03
CA SER A 244 -1.20 6.00 -29.81
C SER A 244 -2.14 4.78 -29.77
N GLN A 245 -2.80 4.55 -28.64
CA GLN A 245 -3.74 3.45 -28.45
C GLN A 245 -5.19 3.82 -28.84
N LYS A 246 -5.43 5.07 -29.24
CA LYS A 246 -6.77 5.58 -29.60
C LYS A 246 -7.80 5.32 -28.51
N LEU A 247 -7.43 5.60 -27.25
CA LEU A 247 -8.36 5.46 -26.13
C LEU A 247 -9.34 6.64 -26.15
N MET A 248 -10.57 6.41 -26.58
CA MET A 248 -11.53 7.45 -26.98
C MET A 248 -12.68 7.67 -25.98
N SER A 249 -12.72 6.92 -24.87
CA SER A 249 -13.77 7.10 -23.85
C SER A 249 -13.69 8.49 -23.22
N THR A 250 -14.86 9.12 -22.96
CA THR A 250 -14.93 10.50 -22.48
C THR A 250 -15.73 10.66 -21.19
N ALA A 251 -16.38 9.58 -20.69
CA ALA A 251 -17.22 9.67 -19.51
C ALA A 251 -16.41 10.01 -18.25
N THR A 252 -16.79 11.10 -17.58
CA THR A 252 -16.20 11.51 -16.29
C THR A 252 -17.06 11.14 -15.10
N VAL A 253 -18.39 11.09 -15.28
CA VAL A 253 -19.39 10.73 -14.27
C VAL A 253 -19.22 11.50 -12.95
N ALA A 254 -18.99 12.82 -13.05
CA ALA A 254 -18.69 13.68 -11.90
C ALA A 254 -19.86 13.77 -10.90
N ALA A 255 -21.10 13.81 -11.37
CA ALA A 255 -22.28 13.91 -10.50
C ALA A 255 -22.40 12.72 -9.56
N ARG A 256 -22.21 11.49 -10.07
CA ARG A 256 -22.25 10.27 -9.24
C ARG A 256 -21.12 10.24 -8.23
N TYR A 257 -19.92 10.70 -8.62
CA TYR A 257 -18.79 10.83 -7.71
C TYR A 257 -19.11 11.74 -6.53
N THR A 258 -19.56 12.97 -6.79
CA THR A 258 -19.86 13.97 -5.74
C THR A 258 -21.05 13.59 -4.84
N GLN A 259 -21.96 12.77 -5.33
CA GLN A 259 -23.04 12.19 -4.52
C GLN A 259 -22.55 11.05 -3.61
N SER A 260 -21.48 10.35 -4.01
CA SER A 260 -20.97 9.18 -3.29
C SER A 260 -19.81 9.49 -2.35
N ILE A 261 -19.05 10.55 -2.63
CA ILE A 261 -17.84 10.95 -1.90
C ILE A 261 -17.99 12.41 -1.46
N ASP A 262 -17.95 12.62 -0.16
CA ASP A 262 -18.10 13.94 0.45
C ASP A 262 -16.90 14.34 1.37
N PHE A 263 -15.73 13.75 1.17
CA PHE A 263 -14.55 14.09 1.94
C PHE A 263 -14.00 15.47 1.58
N LYS A 264 -13.53 16.19 2.61
CA LYS A 264 -12.93 17.51 2.44
C LYS A 264 -11.40 17.39 2.37
N LEU A 265 -10.82 18.10 1.42
CA LEU A 265 -9.37 18.16 1.27
C LEU A 265 -8.76 18.96 2.42
N VAL A 266 -7.84 18.34 3.14
CA VAL A 266 -7.09 18.97 4.23
C VAL A 266 -5.79 19.57 3.67
N PRO A 267 -5.42 20.82 4.00
CA PRO A 267 -4.13 21.40 3.62
C PRO A 267 -2.96 20.54 4.06
N VAL A 268 -1.89 20.49 3.24
CA VAL A 268 -0.77 19.55 3.47
C VAL A 268 -0.05 19.85 4.78
N ASP A 269 0.08 21.12 5.14
CA ASP A 269 0.70 21.58 6.39
C ASP A 269 -0.11 21.26 7.65
N GLN A 270 -1.38 20.88 7.48
CA GLN A 270 -2.27 20.45 8.57
C GLN A 270 -2.35 18.92 8.70
N ILE A 271 -1.74 18.18 7.79
CA ILE A 271 -1.70 16.71 7.88
C ILE A 271 -0.53 16.32 8.79
N PRO A 272 -0.79 15.62 9.90
CA PRO A 272 0.28 15.14 10.77
C PRO A 272 1.22 14.18 10.00
N GLN A 273 2.51 14.42 10.08
CA GLN A 273 3.51 13.53 9.49
C GLN A 273 3.68 12.29 10.36
N VAL A 274 3.72 11.12 9.73
CA VAL A 274 4.08 9.88 10.43
C VAL A 274 5.58 9.90 10.67
N ALA A 275 5.99 9.85 11.93
CA ALA A 275 7.39 9.62 12.22
C ALA A 275 7.83 8.26 11.65
N PRO A 276 9.01 8.15 11.04
CA PRO A 276 9.53 6.87 10.62
C PRO A 276 9.54 5.90 11.81
N PRO A 277 9.25 4.60 11.60
CA PRO A 277 9.27 3.63 12.68
C PRO A 277 10.67 3.68 13.33
N THR A 278 10.69 3.87 14.62
CA THR A 278 11.95 3.76 15.38
C THR A 278 12.45 2.34 15.18
N PRO A 279 13.71 2.11 14.76
CA PRO A 279 14.23 0.75 14.63
C PRO A 279 14.01 0.03 15.95
N SER A 280 13.21 -1.03 15.94
CA SER A 280 13.02 -1.88 17.11
C SER A 280 14.40 -2.36 17.55
N ALA A 281 14.75 -2.08 18.81
CA ALA A 281 15.96 -2.64 19.42
C ALA A 281 15.94 -4.17 19.18
N PRO A 282 17.11 -4.80 18.89
CA PRO A 282 17.17 -6.23 18.69
C PRO A 282 16.56 -6.91 19.92
N ALA A 283 15.61 -7.82 19.67
CA ALA A 283 14.96 -8.58 20.71
C ALA A 283 16.03 -9.18 21.64
N ALA A 284 15.97 -8.82 22.92
CA ALA A 284 16.84 -9.37 23.94
C ALA A 284 16.68 -10.90 23.91
N LYS A 285 17.81 -11.60 23.86
CA LYS A 285 17.84 -13.06 24.01
C LYS A 285 17.06 -13.45 25.26
N PRO A 286 16.27 -14.54 25.23
CA PRO A 286 15.61 -15.04 26.42
C PRO A 286 16.70 -15.36 27.47
N GLU A 287 16.69 -14.66 28.59
CA GLU A 287 17.45 -15.07 29.77
C GLU A 287 16.80 -16.33 30.36
N GLU A 288 17.60 -17.35 30.53
CA GLU A 288 17.22 -18.53 31.29
C GLU A 288 16.83 -18.13 32.72
N LYS A 289 15.61 -18.46 33.10
CA LYS A 289 15.12 -18.23 34.45
C LYS A 289 15.75 -19.24 35.41
N PRO A 290 16.32 -18.82 36.54
CA PRO A 290 16.55 -19.70 37.67
C PRO A 290 15.20 -20.01 38.35
N SER A 291 14.95 -21.27 38.60
CA SER A 291 13.83 -21.77 39.40
C SER A 291 13.94 -21.31 40.86
N GLY A 292 12.97 -20.56 41.32
CA GLY A 292 12.87 -20.15 42.70
C GLY A 292 11.43 -19.85 43.09
N SER A 293 10.92 -20.65 44.00
CA SER A 293 9.58 -20.61 44.57
C SER A 293 9.28 -19.31 45.34
N GLY A 294 8.04 -18.83 45.19
CA GLY A 294 7.37 -18.26 46.38
C GLY A 294 6.92 -16.82 46.30
N LYS A 295 5.64 -16.71 46.51
CA LYS A 295 4.84 -15.67 47.18
C LYS A 295 4.06 -14.71 46.28
N PHE A 296 2.74 -14.91 46.37
CA PHE A 296 1.69 -13.97 46.04
C PHE A 296 1.94 -12.59 46.66
N GLY A 297 1.89 -11.55 45.86
CA GLY A 297 1.84 -10.17 46.30
C GLY A 297 0.94 -9.38 45.33
N LEU A 298 -0.29 -9.09 45.76
CA LEU A 298 -1.15 -8.10 45.18
C LEU A 298 -0.49 -6.70 45.37
N GLY A 299 -0.27 -5.97 44.33
CA GLY A 299 0.04 -4.55 44.43
C GLY A 299 0.99 -4.06 43.36
N GLY A 300 0.46 -3.44 42.36
CA GLY A 300 1.26 -2.71 41.38
C GLY A 300 0.52 -2.49 40.05
N LEU A 301 -0.53 -1.68 40.11
CA LEU A 301 -1.05 -1.03 38.89
C LEU A 301 0.07 -0.13 38.33
N ASN A 302 0.82 -0.67 37.40
CA ASN A 302 1.68 0.15 36.58
C ASN A 302 0.77 1.10 35.77
N PRO A 303 0.93 2.43 35.88
CA PRO A 303 0.25 3.32 34.97
C PRO A 303 0.82 3.00 33.58
N LEU A 304 -0.06 2.52 32.73
CA LEU A 304 0.18 2.32 31.30
C LEU A 304 1.01 3.48 30.78
N GLY A 305 2.27 3.22 30.51
CA GLY A 305 3.08 4.11 29.73
C GLY A 305 2.32 4.44 28.46
N ARG A 306 1.88 5.68 28.37
CA ARG A 306 1.30 6.25 27.18
C ARG A 306 2.41 6.17 26.13
N GLU A 307 2.44 5.10 25.36
CA GLU A 307 3.22 5.09 24.15
C GLU A 307 2.80 6.36 23.40
N LYS A 308 3.74 7.26 23.23
CA LYS A 308 3.53 8.40 22.37
C LYS A 308 3.24 7.80 21.00
N SER A 309 1.97 7.70 20.69
CA SER A 309 1.46 7.42 19.37
C SER A 309 2.26 8.33 18.44
N GLY A 310 3.18 7.74 17.67
CA GLY A 310 3.93 8.47 16.68
C GLY A 310 2.96 9.29 15.85
N SER A 311 3.35 10.47 15.42
CA SER A 311 2.48 11.36 14.69
C SER A 311 1.84 10.59 13.55
N GLN A 312 0.54 10.38 13.65
CA GLN A 312 -0.21 9.57 12.71
C GLN A 312 -0.85 10.50 11.70
N THR A 313 -0.68 10.18 10.44
CA THR A 313 -1.45 10.80 9.36
C THR A 313 -2.95 10.49 9.41
N ILE A 314 -3.41 9.86 10.48
CA ILE A 314 -4.80 9.45 10.71
C ILE A 314 -5.48 10.46 11.61
N ALA A 315 -5.54 11.67 11.24
CA ALA A 315 -6.04 12.61 12.24
C ALA A 315 -7.53 12.84 12.19
N SER A 316 -8.17 12.53 11.15
CA SER A 316 -9.43 13.18 10.93
C SER A 316 -10.64 12.44 11.44
N ALA A 317 -10.54 11.16 11.73
CA ALA A 317 -11.62 10.50 12.42
C ALA A 317 -11.94 11.23 13.74
N GLY A 318 -10.89 11.64 14.47
CA GLY A 318 -11.05 12.44 15.67
C GLY A 318 -11.58 13.85 15.42
N SER A 319 -11.20 14.50 14.35
CA SER A 319 -11.67 15.85 14.02
C SER A 319 -13.14 15.86 13.61
N ARG A 320 -13.65 14.76 13.10
CA ARG A 320 -15.07 14.61 12.77
C ARG A 320 -15.93 14.27 13.97
N GLY A 321 -15.32 13.91 15.09
CA GLY A 321 -16.04 13.52 16.31
C GLY A 321 -16.86 12.23 16.15
N VAL A 322 -16.58 11.42 15.13
CA VAL A 322 -17.39 10.25 14.79
C VAL A 322 -16.80 9.00 15.41
N ASN A 323 -17.53 8.37 16.31
CA ASN A 323 -17.10 7.14 16.98
C ASN A 323 -16.91 5.91 16.08
N PRO A 324 -17.63 5.71 14.96
CA PRO A 324 -17.41 4.54 14.12
C PRO A 324 -16.00 4.44 13.55
N ASP A 325 -15.33 5.56 13.33
CA ASP A 325 -13.98 5.61 12.80
C ASP A 325 -12.90 5.40 13.88
N ARG A 326 -13.31 5.18 15.14
CA ARG A 326 -12.43 4.96 16.28
C ARG A 326 -12.70 3.62 16.94
N ASP A 327 -11.67 2.99 17.46
CA ASP A 327 -11.80 1.83 18.33
C ASP A 327 -12.26 2.24 19.74
N ALA A 328 -12.52 1.24 20.59
CA ALA A 328 -12.99 1.47 21.97
C ALA A 328 -11.97 2.25 22.85
N LYS A 329 -10.73 2.38 22.41
CA LYS A 329 -9.65 3.11 23.10
C LYS A 329 -9.37 4.49 22.49
N GLY A 330 -10.18 4.88 21.49
CA GLY A 330 -10.00 6.15 20.78
C GLY A 330 -8.89 6.15 19.72
N GLY A 331 -8.31 4.98 19.42
CA GLY A 331 -7.40 4.77 18.30
C GLY A 331 -8.11 4.69 16.95
N PRO A 332 -7.38 4.56 15.84
CA PRO A 332 -7.97 4.36 14.53
C PRO A 332 -8.73 3.03 14.47
N ASN A 333 -9.94 3.04 13.89
CA ASN A 333 -10.69 1.81 13.71
C ASN A 333 -10.11 0.99 12.55
N LYS A 334 -9.42 -0.08 12.86
CA LYS A 334 -8.78 -0.99 11.90
C LYS A 334 -9.70 -2.08 11.34
N SER A 335 -10.96 -2.11 11.80
CA SER A 335 -11.94 -3.11 11.37
C SER A 335 -12.20 -2.99 9.88
N ALA A 336 -12.07 -4.08 9.14
CA ALA A 336 -12.38 -4.08 7.73
C ALA A 336 -13.87 -3.89 7.49
N VAL A 337 -14.23 -3.00 6.58
CA VAL A 337 -15.59 -2.87 6.06
C VAL A 337 -15.70 -3.79 4.84
N ILE A 338 -16.25 -4.97 5.06
CA ILE A 338 -16.40 -5.97 4.00
C ILE A 338 -17.61 -5.62 3.13
N VAL A 339 -17.35 -5.39 1.85
CA VAL A 339 -18.38 -5.18 0.83
C VAL A 339 -18.17 -6.22 -0.26
N THR A 340 -19.25 -6.91 -0.59
CA THR A 340 -19.30 -7.82 -1.73
C THR A 340 -20.29 -7.24 -2.74
N VAL A 341 -19.90 -7.21 -4.00
CA VAL A 341 -20.76 -6.80 -5.11
C VAL A 341 -20.96 -7.97 -6.05
N SER A 342 -22.21 -8.15 -6.50
CA SER A 342 -22.55 -9.22 -7.43
C SER A 342 -22.24 -8.80 -8.88
N PRO A 343 -22.06 -9.76 -9.80
CA PRO A 343 -21.93 -9.44 -11.23
C PRO A 343 -23.09 -8.62 -11.80
N ALA A 344 -24.31 -8.81 -11.27
CA ALA A 344 -25.48 -8.02 -11.67
C ALA A 344 -25.36 -6.56 -11.21
N GLU A 345 -24.90 -6.31 -9.99
CA GLU A 345 -24.65 -4.95 -9.49
C GLU A 345 -23.56 -4.24 -10.30
N ILE A 346 -22.49 -4.94 -10.65
CA ILE A 346 -21.40 -4.40 -11.48
C ILE A 346 -21.95 -4.04 -12.87
N ALA A 347 -22.73 -4.92 -13.48
CA ALA A 347 -23.32 -4.69 -14.79
C ALA A 347 -24.28 -3.50 -14.78
N GLU A 348 -25.13 -3.37 -13.75
CA GLU A 348 -26.04 -2.24 -13.59
C GLU A 348 -25.28 -0.93 -13.37
N PHE A 349 -24.27 -0.95 -12.49
CA PHE A 349 -23.42 0.20 -12.23
C PHE A 349 -22.72 0.70 -13.50
N ARG A 350 -22.24 -0.24 -14.35
CA ARG A 350 -21.57 0.07 -15.61
C ARG A 350 -22.46 0.79 -16.63
N LYS A 351 -23.76 0.51 -16.67
CA LYS A 351 -24.70 1.22 -17.56
C LYS A 351 -24.70 2.73 -17.33
N GLY A 352 -24.54 3.16 -16.08
CA GLY A 352 -24.48 4.58 -15.74
C GLY A 352 -23.14 5.27 -16.10
N ILE A 353 -22.17 4.57 -16.71
CA ILE A 353 -20.93 5.18 -17.18
C ILE A 353 -21.09 5.71 -18.60
N SER A 354 -21.87 5.05 -19.41
CA SER A 354 -22.03 5.34 -20.86
C SER A 354 -23.23 6.24 -21.19
N GLY A 355 -23.92 6.75 -20.13
CA GLY A 355 -25.15 7.56 -20.25
C GLY A 355 -24.92 9.03 -20.43
#